data_8cccfbf16ddd938b4df2e7a4d600604a
#
_entry.id   8cccfbf16ddd938b4df2e7a4d600604a
#
_cell.length_a   1.000
_cell.length_b   1.000
_cell.length_c   1.000
_cell.angle_alpha   90.00
_cell.angle_beta   90.00
_cell.angle_gamma   90.00
#
_symmetry.space_group_name_H-M   'P 1'
#
loop_
_entity.id
_entity.type
_entity.pdbx_description
1 polymer ?
#
loop_
_entity_poly.entity_id
_entity_poly.type
_entity_poly.pdbx_seq_one_letter_code
_entity_poly.pdbx_strand_id
1 'polypeptide(L)'
;MVALIPMTTLAISSPLSEPQWQQVQQLLRSLDQRQTMWLSGYLAAGPQAQEAVPATASGPSVLIAHGGETGNCHSLAMKLADQARTAGVVVDVVDLAQLKPRQLAKREHLVMICSTHGDGDPPEPILAFYEAIMADNAPRLSSLKFSVLALGDS
;
A
#
# COMPACT_ATOMS: atom_id res chain seq x y z
N MET A 1 -24.93 -23.49 49.05
CA MET A 1 -23.55 -23.92 48.78
C MET A 1 -23.36 -23.81 47.27
N VAL A 2 -22.91 -22.65 46.79
CA VAL A 2 -22.73 -22.34 45.37
C VAL A 2 -21.29 -22.69 45.02
N ALA A 3 -21.16 -23.66 44.12
CA ALA A 3 -19.84 -24.10 43.65
C ALA A 3 -19.20 -23.02 42.77
N LEU A 4 -18.07 -22.50 43.21
CA LEU A 4 -17.20 -21.61 42.41
C LEU A 4 -16.55 -22.47 41.32
N ILE A 5 -16.91 -22.23 40.08
CA ILE A 5 -16.23 -22.81 38.92
C ILE A 5 -14.89 -22.06 38.77
N PRO A 6 -13.74 -22.71 38.81
CA PRO A 6 -12.47 -22.03 38.53
C PRO A 6 -12.44 -21.62 37.08
N MET A 7 -12.29 -20.33 36.81
CA MET A 7 -11.94 -19.81 35.48
C MET A 7 -10.55 -20.39 35.09
N THR A 8 -10.58 -21.45 34.34
CA THR A 8 -9.40 -21.98 33.68
C THR A 8 -8.93 -20.91 32.70
N THR A 9 -7.90 -20.19 33.08
CA THR A 9 -7.15 -19.29 32.20
C THR A 9 -6.65 -20.12 31.03
N LEU A 10 -7.28 -19.99 29.87
CA LEU A 10 -6.72 -20.45 28.62
C LEU A 10 -5.38 -19.73 28.45
N ALA A 11 -4.31 -20.40 28.80
CA ALA A 11 -2.96 -19.96 28.49
C ALA A 11 -2.81 -20.04 26.97
N ILE A 12 -3.24 -18.98 26.28
CA ILE A 12 -2.86 -18.77 24.89
C ILE A 12 -1.35 -18.56 24.95
N SER A 13 -0.58 -19.54 24.48
CA SER A 13 0.87 -19.41 24.33
C SER A 13 1.14 -18.29 23.34
N SER A 14 1.35 -17.07 23.85
CA SER A 14 1.67 -15.91 23.03
C SER A 14 3.05 -16.11 22.41
N PRO A 15 3.22 -15.87 21.10
CA PRO A 15 4.54 -15.90 20.46
C PRO A 15 5.41 -14.69 20.88
N LEU A 16 4.86 -13.75 21.67
CA LEU A 16 5.55 -12.56 22.16
C LEU A 16 6.29 -12.86 23.45
N SER A 17 7.48 -12.27 23.61
CA SER A 17 8.19 -12.28 24.88
C SER A 17 7.43 -11.49 25.95
N GLU A 18 7.68 -11.79 27.24
CA GLU A 18 7.01 -11.11 28.35
C GLU A 18 7.07 -9.57 28.29
N PRO A 19 8.24 -8.94 28.02
CA PRO A 19 8.31 -7.48 27.89
C PRO A 19 7.51 -6.94 26.69
N GLN A 20 7.46 -7.66 25.58
CA GLN A 20 6.66 -7.28 24.41
C GLN A 20 5.16 -7.35 24.75
N TRP A 21 4.75 -8.39 25.46
CA TRP A 21 3.37 -8.56 25.89
C TRP A 21 2.90 -7.43 26.81
N GLN A 22 3.75 -7.02 27.74
CA GLN A 22 3.47 -5.89 28.63
C GLN A 22 3.30 -4.57 27.86
N GLN A 23 4.14 -4.31 26.85
CA GLN A 23 4.01 -3.13 25.98
C GLN A 23 2.69 -3.14 25.21
N VAL A 24 2.31 -4.29 24.66
CA VAL A 24 1.02 -4.44 23.95
C VAL A 24 -0.15 -4.17 24.88
N GLN A 25 -0.13 -4.73 26.10
CA GLN A 25 -1.19 -4.50 27.08
C GLN A 25 -1.29 -3.02 27.49
N GLN A 26 -0.15 -2.34 27.67
CA GLN A 26 -0.12 -0.92 27.99
C GLN A 26 -0.71 -0.08 26.85
N LEU A 27 -0.35 -0.39 25.61
CA LEU A 27 -0.91 0.27 24.43
C LEU A 27 -2.43 0.08 24.37
N LEU A 28 -2.92 -1.15 24.48
CA LEU A 28 -4.36 -1.46 24.40
C LEU A 28 -5.19 -0.75 25.48
N ARG A 29 -4.62 -0.50 26.68
CA ARG A 29 -5.29 0.25 27.74
C ARG A 29 -5.41 1.76 27.44
N SER A 30 -4.56 2.28 26.58
CA SER A 30 -4.56 3.71 26.19
C SER A 30 -5.44 4.00 24.98
N LEU A 31 -5.89 2.96 24.26
CA LEU A 31 -6.68 3.09 23.04
C LEU A 31 -8.19 3.05 23.32
N ASP A 32 -8.94 3.87 22.59
CA ASP A 32 -10.39 3.77 22.57
C ASP A 32 -10.87 2.61 21.64
N GLN A 33 -12.19 2.34 21.65
CA GLN A 33 -12.77 1.24 20.87
C GLN A 33 -12.51 1.38 19.36
N ARG A 34 -12.55 2.60 18.82
CA ARG A 34 -12.33 2.86 17.39
C ARG A 34 -10.86 2.64 17.01
N GLN A 35 -9.95 3.11 17.86
CA GLN A 35 -8.51 2.93 17.71
C GLN A 35 -8.12 1.45 17.82
N THR A 36 -8.73 0.70 18.75
CA THR A 36 -8.52 -0.74 18.89
C THR A 36 -9.00 -1.50 17.66
N MET A 37 -10.17 -1.15 17.11
CA MET A 37 -10.69 -1.76 15.89
C MET A 37 -9.79 -1.46 14.68
N TRP A 38 -9.31 -0.23 14.55
CA TRP A 38 -8.36 0.15 13.52
C TRP A 38 -7.04 -0.62 13.64
N LEU A 39 -6.49 -0.70 14.85
CA LEU A 39 -5.25 -1.42 15.13
C LEU A 39 -5.37 -2.91 14.84
N SER A 40 -6.50 -3.53 15.16
CA SER A 40 -6.73 -4.95 14.86
C SER A 40 -6.74 -5.21 13.36
N GLY A 41 -7.34 -4.32 12.56
CA GLY A 41 -7.30 -4.37 11.10
C GLY A 41 -5.89 -4.18 10.54
N TYR A 42 -5.14 -3.22 11.10
CA TYR A 42 -3.74 -2.98 10.72
C TYR A 42 -2.84 -4.19 11.00
N LEU A 43 -2.97 -4.80 12.19
CA LEU A 43 -2.21 -5.99 12.56
C LEU A 43 -2.63 -7.24 11.78
N ALA A 44 -3.91 -7.36 11.43
CA ALA A 44 -4.39 -8.46 10.59
C ALA A 44 -3.86 -8.36 9.15
N ALA A 45 -3.66 -7.14 8.64
CA ALA A 45 -2.99 -6.90 7.37
C ALA A 45 -1.48 -7.20 7.42
N GLY A 46 -0.89 -7.27 8.62
CA GLY A 46 0.55 -7.47 8.87
C GLY A 46 1.42 -6.28 8.50
N PRO A 47 2.59 -6.09 9.14
CA PRO A 47 3.55 -5.06 8.76
C PRO A 47 4.18 -5.26 7.38
N GLN A 48 3.87 -6.37 6.71
CA GLN A 48 4.34 -6.73 5.37
C GLN A 48 3.53 -6.08 4.23
N ALA A 49 2.57 -5.22 4.53
CA ALA A 49 1.88 -4.46 3.48
C ALA A 49 2.81 -3.46 2.75
N GLN A 50 4.09 -3.36 3.15
CA GLN A 50 5.11 -2.53 2.52
C GLN A 50 6.31 -3.29 1.96
N GLU A 51 6.42 -4.61 2.15
CA GLU A 51 7.51 -5.38 1.53
C GLU A 51 6.96 -6.45 0.58
N ALA A 52 7.31 -6.27 -0.68
CA ALA A 52 7.40 -7.25 -1.76
C ALA A 52 6.47 -8.47 -1.64
N VAL A 53 5.37 -8.45 -2.35
CA VAL A 53 4.60 -9.66 -2.68
C VAL A 53 5.57 -10.70 -3.24
N PRO A 54 5.65 -11.93 -2.65
CA PRO A 54 6.47 -12.98 -3.21
C PRO A 54 5.98 -13.30 -4.64
N ALA A 55 6.92 -13.35 -5.58
CA ALA A 55 6.72 -13.60 -7.01
C ALA A 55 6.28 -15.04 -7.32
N THR A 56 5.19 -15.53 -6.70
CA THR A 56 4.63 -16.89 -6.96
C THR A 56 3.12 -16.91 -7.19
N ALA A 57 2.49 -15.75 -7.40
CA ALA A 57 1.13 -15.75 -7.91
C ALA A 57 1.18 -15.82 -9.45
N SER A 58 0.84 -16.96 -10.04
CA SER A 58 0.78 -17.21 -11.48
C SER A 58 -0.43 -16.51 -12.11
N GLY A 59 -0.53 -15.20 -11.99
CA GLY A 59 -1.58 -14.37 -12.58
C GLY A 59 -1.00 -13.11 -13.24
N PRO A 60 -1.77 -12.40 -14.07
CA PRO A 60 -1.34 -11.13 -14.63
C PRO A 60 -1.03 -10.16 -13.49
N SER A 61 0.15 -9.57 -13.52
CA SER A 61 0.59 -8.61 -12.50
C SER A 61 0.52 -7.18 -13.05
N VAL A 62 -0.03 -6.28 -12.24
CA VAL A 62 -0.16 -4.86 -12.57
C VAL A 62 0.44 -4.00 -11.47
N LEU A 63 1.28 -3.05 -11.85
CA LEU A 63 1.74 -2.00 -10.96
C LEU A 63 0.77 -0.82 -11.07
N ILE A 64 0.19 -0.37 -9.97
CA ILE A 64 -0.58 0.86 -9.88
C ILE A 64 0.31 1.90 -9.20
N ALA A 65 0.73 2.91 -9.95
CA ALA A 65 1.53 4.00 -9.43
C ALA A 65 0.65 5.26 -9.29
N HIS A 66 0.69 5.90 -8.14
CA HIS A 66 -0.10 7.10 -7.89
C HIS A 66 0.78 8.28 -7.46
N GLY A 67 0.32 9.49 -7.76
CA GLY A 67 1.00 10.71 -7.33
C GLY A 67 0.08 11.92 -7.40
N GLY A 68 0.14 12.75 -6.38
CA GLY A 68 -0.67 13.97 -6.24
C GLY A 68 -0.61 14.52 -4.83
N GLU A 69 -1.07 15.75 -4.64
CA GLU A 69 -0.97 16.48 -3.36
C GLU A 69 -2.12 16.20 -2.41
N THR A 70 -3.33 15.99 -2.93
CA THR A 70 -4.57 15.96 -2.12
C THR A 70 -4.97 14.60 -1.60
N GLY A 71 -4.21 13.53 -1.95
CA GLY A 71 -4.54 12.16 -1.59
C GLY A 71 -5.64 11.50 -2.46
N ASN A 72 -6.26 12.23 -3.38
CA ASN A 72 -7.29 11.68 -4.27
C ASN A 72 -6.74 10.57 -5.16
N CYS A 73 -5.55 10.76 -5.74
CA CYS A 73 -4.87 9.74 -6.56
C CYS A 73 -4.60 8.46 -5.75
N HIS A 74 -4.14 8.59 -4.51
CA HIS A 74 -3.94 7.46 -3.61
C HIS A 74 -5.24 6.71 -3.34
N SER A 75 -6.30 7.43 -2.96
CA SER A 75 -7.61 6.84 -2.66
C SER A 75 -8.18 6.08 -3.86
N LEU A 76 -8.01 6.63 -5.06
CA LEU A 76 -8.45 5.98 -6.29
C LEU A 76 -7.60 4.75 -6.63
N ALA A 77 -6.27 4.85 -6.44
CA ALA A 77 -5.36 3.73 -6.64
C ALA A 77 -5.71 2.53 -5.74
N MET A 78 -6.01 2.79 -4.47
CA MET A 78 -6.42 1.76 -3.52
C MET A 78 -7.73 1.09 -3.92
N LYS A 79 -8.76 1.87 -4.32
CA LYS A 79 -10.04 1.33 -4.81
C LYS A 79 -9.85 0.45 -6.05
N LEU A 80 -9.04 0.91 -7.01
CA LEU A 80 -8.75 0.15 -8.22
C LEU A 80 -7.98 -1.13 -7.89
N ALA A 81 -7.02 -1.08 -6.97
CA ALA A 81 -6.27 -2.23 -6.53
C ALA A 81 -7.17 -3.30 -5.89
N ASP A 82 -8.11 -2.91 -5.06
CA ASP A 82 -9.04 -3.82 -4.40
C ASP A 82 -9.99 -4.49 -5.43
N GLN A 83 -10.47 -3.75 -6.40
CA GLN A 83 -11.27 -4.29 -7.50
C GLN A 83 -10.47 -5.28 -8.36
N ALA A 84 -9.23 -4.93 -8.71
CA ALA A 84 -8.37 -5.79 -9.51
C ALA A 84 -7.98 -7.09 -8.76
N ARG A 85 -7.69 -7.00 -7.46
CA ARG A 85 -7.45 -8.18 -6.60
C ARG A 85 -8.67 -9.08 -6.51
N THR A 86 -9.86 -8.50 -6.41
CA THR A 86 -11.13 -9.27 -6.42
C THR A 86 -11.33 -10.00 -7.75
N ALA A 87 -10.84 -9.42 -8.84
CA ALA A 87 -10.84 -10.05 -10.17
C ALA A 87 -9.67 -11.04 -10.40
N GLY A 88 -8.86 -11.34 -9.37
CA GLY A 88 -7.76 -12.32 -9.46
C GLY A 88 -6.47 -11.76 -10.05
N VAL A 89 -6.32 -10.45 -10.18
CA VAL A 89 -5.10 -9.79 -10.65
C VAL A 89 -4.15 -9.54 -9.48
N VAL A 90 -2.87 -9.83 -9.68
CA VAL A 90 -1.82 -9.47 -8.71
C VAL A 90 -1.52 -7.98 -8.86
N VAL A 91 -1.68 -7.21 -7.78
CA VAL A 91 -1.54 -5.76 -7.82
C VAL A 91 -0.56 -5.27 -6.77
N ASP A 92 0.45 -4.56 -7.22
CA ASP A 92 1.33 -3.71 -6.40
C ASP A 92 0.85 -2.26 -6.49
N VAL A 93 0.83 -1.55 -5.38
CA VAL A 93 0.54 -0.11 -5.33
C VAL A 93 1.76 0.64 -4.83
N VAL A 94 2.15 1.70 -5.52
CA VAL A 94 3.36 2.48 -5.17
C VAL A 94 3.11 3.98 -5.37
N ASP A 95 3.74 4.78 -4.52
CA ASP A 95 3.80 6.23 -4.70
C ASP A 95 4.88 6.59 -5.74
N LEU A 96 4.52 7.43 -6.71
CA LEU A 96 5.44 7.94 -7.73
C LEU A 96 6.63 8.71 -7.12
N ALA A 97 6.44 9.35 -5.96
CA ALA A 97 7.52 10.01 -5.24
C ALA A 97 8.62 9.04 -4.78
N GLN A 98 8.30 7.76 -4.61
CA GLN A 98 9.24 6.71 -4.17
C GLN A 98 9.69 5.80 -5.32
N LEU A 99 9.03 5.89 -6.47
CA LEU A 99 9.28 5.01 -7.62
C LEU A 99 10.49 5.52 -8.45
N LYS A 100 11.40 4.62 -8.72
CA LYS A 100 12.51 4.92 -9.64
C LYS A 100 12.20 4.38 -11.03
N PRO A 101 12.43 5.13 -12.13
CA PRO A 101 12.13 4.67 -13.51
C PRO A 101 12.73 3.30 -13.86
N ARG A 102 13.89 2.96 -13.31
CA ARG A 102 14.54 1.65 -13.53
C ARG A 102 13.73 0.46 -13.00
N GLN A 103 12.85 0.67 -12.02
CA GLN A 103 11.99 -0.37 -11.48
C GLN A 103 10.86 -0.72 -12.46
N LEU A 104 10.46 0.22 -13.34
CA LEU A 104 9.47 0.00 -14.38
C LEU A 104 9.97 -0.96 -15.47
N ALA A 105 11.28 -1.02 -15.73
CA ALA A 105 11.85 -1.93 -16.72
C ALA A 105 11.61 -3.42 -16.43
N LYS A 106 11.24 -3.76 -15.18
CA LYS A 106 10.94 -5.13 -14.73
C LYS A 106 9.43 -5.42 -14.71
N ARG A 107 8.59 -4.48 -15.14
CA ARG A 107 7.14 -4.59 -15.10
C ARG A 107 6.56 -4.76 -16.52
N GLU A 108 5.49 -5.53 -16.62
CA GLU A 108 4.77 -5.73 -17.86
C GLU A 108 3.60 -4.76 -18.00
N HIS A 109 2.90 -4.47 -16.91
CA HIS A 109 1.73 -3.61 -16.90
C HIS A 109 1.84 -2.53 -15.83
N LEU A 110 1.50 -1.30 -16.20
CA LEU A 110 1.47 -0.12 -15.35
C LEU A 110 0.14 0.61 -15.51
N VAL A 111 -0.49 0.94 -14.41
CA VAL A 111 -1.54 1.97 -14.36
C VAL A 111 -0.99 3.14 -13.54
N MET A 112 -0.91 4.30 -14.16
CA MET A 112 -0.46 5.52 -13.50
C MET A 112 -1.67 6.41 -13.21
N ILE A 113 -1.82 6.85 -11.97
CA ILE A 113 -2.88 7.75 -11.53
C ILE A 113 -2.21 8.99 -10.95
N CYS A 114 -2.24 10.09 -11.68
CA CYS A 114 -1.59 11.32 -11.26
C CYS A 114 -2.51 12.53 -11.42
N SER A 115 -2.33 13.52 -10.58
CA SER A 115 -2.94 14.84 -10.78
C SER A 115 -2.00 15.75 -11.56
N THR A 116 -2.58 16.79 -12.15
CA THR A 116 -1.85 17.92 -12.71
C THR A 116 -2.02 19.13 -11.81
N HIS A 117 -1.09 20.08 -11.91
CA HIS A 117 -1.14 21.36 -11.24
C HIS A 117 -1.08 22.49 -12.27
N GLY A 118 -1.85 23.58 -12.09
CA GLY A 118 -1.88 24.71 -13.01
C GLY A 118 -2.15 24.31 -14.45
N ASP A 119 -1.30 24.72 -15.37
CA ASP A 119 -1.46 24.50 -16.83
C ASP A 119 -1.08 23.07 -17.29
N GLY A 120 -1.07 22.11 -16.40
CA GLY A 120 -0.77 20.71 -16.70
C GLY A 120 0.59 20.23 -16.18
N ASP A 121 1.23 21.01 -15.32
CA ASP A 121 2.51 20.64 -14.73
C ASP A 121 2.37 19.47 -13.74
N PRO A 122 3.42 18.66 -13.59
CA PRO A 122 3.44 17.62 -12.56
C PRO A 122 3.47 18.27 -11.17
N PRO A 123 2.67 17.79 -10.20
CA PRO A 123 2.71 18.29 -8.84
C PRO A 123 4.06 18.02 -8.18
N GLU A 124 4.46 18.89 -7.25
CA GLU A 124 5.78 18.86 -6.60
C GLU A 124 6.21 17.46 -6.10
N PRO A 125 5.36 16.65 -5.45
CA PRO A 125 5.76 15.33 -4.95
C PRO A 125 6.26 14.37 -6.03
N ILE A 126 5.83 14.51 -7.30
CA ILE A 126 6.21 13.61 -8.38
C ILE A 126 7.19 14.23 -9.39
N LEU A 127 7.61 15.47 -9.17
CA LEU A 127 8.50 16.18 -10.08
C LEU A 127 9.82 15.42 -10.32
N ALA A 128 10.42 14.87 -9.26
CA ALA A 128 11.65 14.10 -9.36
C ALA A 128 11.48 12.82 -10.22
N PHE A 129 10.35 12.15 -10.14
CA PHE A 129 10.04 11.02 -11.01
C PHE A 129 9.86 11.47 -12.46
N TYR A 130 9.12 12.57 -12.67
CA TYR A 130 8.90 13.14 -14.00
C TYR A 130 10.21 13.53 -14.68
N GLU A 131 11.08 14.26 -14.01
CA GLU A 131 12.40 14.62 -14.51
C GLU A 131 13.25 13.39 -14.85
N ALA A 132 13.23 12.38 -13.98
CA ALA A 132 14.00 11.15 -14.17
C ALA A 132 13.50 10.28 -15.33
N ILE A 133 12.17 10.29 -15.64
CA ILE A 133 11.63 9.54 -16.77
C ILE A 133 11.81 10.29 -18.10
N MET A 134 11.92 11.62 -18.06
CA MET A 134 12.13 12.47 -19.21
C MET A 134 13.61 12.69 -19.55
N ALA A 135 14.51 12.25 -18.67
CA ALA A 135 15.95 12.41 -18.87
C ALA A 135 16.48 11.55 -20.04
N ASP A 136 17.54 12.00 -20.72
CA ASP A 136 18.16 11.27 -21.84
C ASP A 136 18.66 9.87 -21.48
N ASN A 137 19.00 9.66 -20.21
CA ASN A 137 19.46 8.39 -19.65
C ASN A 137 18.33 7.55 -19.03
N ALA A 138 17.05 7.91 -19.27
CA ALA A 138 15.91 7.14 -18.80
C ALA A 138 15.95 5.70 -19.36
N PRO A 139 15.48 4.72 -18.58
CA PRO A 139 15.44 3.34 -19.04
C PRO A 139 14.47 3.18 -20.22
N ARG A 140 14.85 2.36 -21.20
CA ARG A 140 13.92 1.99 -22.26
C ARG A 140 12.86 1.05 -21.73
N LEU A 141 11.59 1.43 -21.89
CA LEU A 141 10.41 0.71 -21.38
C LEU A 141 9.60 0.07 -22.51
N SER A 142 10.28 -0.46 -23.53
CA SER A 142 9.65 -0.96 -24.76
C SER A 142 8.68 -2.14 -24.55
N SER A 143 8.81 -2.90 -23.47
CA SER A 143 7.91 -4.01 -23.12
C SER A 143 6.79 -3.61 -22.17
N LEU A 144 6.84 -2.40 -21.59
CA LEU A 144 5.85 -1.94 -20.64
C LEU A 144 4.56 -1.51 -21.34
N LYS A 145 3.46 -2.15 -20.99
CA LYS A 145 2.11 -1.71 -21.38
C LYS A 145 1.60 -0.80 -20.27
N PHE A 146 1.18 0.41 -20.63
CA PHE A 146 0.75 1.36 -19.61
C PHE A 146 -0.57 2.05 -19.95
N SER A 147 -1.24 2.50 -18.90
CA SER A 147 -2.39 3.40 -18.98
C SER A 147 -2.19 4.53 -17.99
N VAL A 148 -2.62 5.72 -18.34
CA VAL A 148 -2.55 6.91 -17.47
C VAL A 148 -3.95 7.42 -17.22
N LEU A 149 -4.28 7.63 -15.96
CA LEU A 149 -5.47 8.32 -15.49
C LEU A 149 -5.03 9.64 -14.87
N ALA A 150 -5.26 10.72 -15.61
CA ALA A 150 -4.96 12.07 -15.15
C ALA A 150 -6.16 12.65 -14.41
N LEU A 151 -5.93 13.18 -13.22
CA LEU A 151 -6.89 13.93 -12.42
C LEU A 151 -6.50 15.41 -12.54
N GLY A 152 -7.21 16.16 -13.35
CA GLY A 152 -7.03 17.59 -13.54
C GLY A 152 -8.23 18.37 -13.01
N ASP A 153 -8.01 19.65 -12.75
CA ASP A 153 -9.09 20.63 -12.60
C ASP A 153 -9.50 21.14 -13.98
N SER A 154 -10.79 21.34 -14.19
CA SER A 154 -11.36 21.82 -15.45
C SER A 154 -11.90 23.24 -15.30
#